data_14d3f69d609604be9d297f53fd202bfc
#
_entry.id   14d3f69d609604be9d297f53fd202bfc
#
_cell.length_a   1.000
_cell.length_b   1.000
_cell.length_c   1.000
_cell.angle_alpha   90.00
_cell.angle_beta   90.00
_cell.angle_gamma   90.00
#
_symmetry.space_group_name_H-M   'P 1'
#
loop_
_entity.id
_entity.type
_entity.pdbx_description
1 polymer ?
#
loop_
_entity_poly.entity_id
_entity_poly.type
_entity_poly.pdbx_seq_one_letter_code
_entity_poly.pdbx_strand_id
1 'polypeptide(L)'
;DAFFGYSRLGSDAFYPNVGGLNGWEGALHIHLHPFFGVEGDVAHYGLGADSEVPRTTTALVGPRISVKAIGINLFVHGLVGGEHSSNNSSSSPHISGGAFAYDLGGGVDLPIFPFFAWRFSADHINAPSQSPGNGTKGRFNTGLVFRF
;
A
#
# COMPACT_ATOMS: atom_id res chain seq x y z
N ASP A 1 12.55 -7.51 -7.51
CA ASP A 1 12.10 -7.82 -6.13
C ASP A 1 10.58 -7.83 -6.09
N ALA A 2 9.98 -8.81 -5.41
CA ALA A 2 8.55 -8.89 -5.18
C ALA A 2 8.26 -8.82 -3.68
N PHE A 3 7.29 -7.98 -3.28
CA PHE A 3 6.81 -7.85 -1.91
C PHE A 3 5.42 -8.45 -1.78
N PHE A 4 5.17 -9.10 -0.66
CA PHE A 4 3.83 -9.49 -0.24
C PHE A 4 3.70 -9.37 1.29
N GLY A 5 2.65 -8.72 1.76
CA GLY A 5 2.49 -8.48 3.17
C GLY A 5 1.11 -8.01 3.60
N TYR A 6 1.05 -7.76 4.89
CA TYR A 6 -0.09 -7.12 5.55
C TYR A 6 -0.03 -5.62 5.34
N SER A 7 -1.17 -5.03 5.04
CA SER A 7 -1.34 -3.58 4.89
C SER A 7 -2.49 -3.09 5.77
N ARG A 8 -2.28 -1.98 6.45
CA ARG A 8 -3.29 -1.31 7.26
C ARG A 8 -3.45 0.13 6.78
N LEU A 9 -4.67 0.47 6.43
CA LEU A 9 -5.08 1.80 6.00
C LEU A 9 -5.91 2.47 7.10
N GLY A 10 -5.52 3.68 7.53
CA GLY A 10 -6.25 4.41 8.58
C GLY A 10 -6.02 5.91 8.51
N SER A 11 -6.83 6.69 9.22
CA SER A 11 -6.61 8.13 9.38
C SER A 11 -5.34 8.43 10.18
N ASP A 12 -4.94 7.50 11.07
CA ASP A 12 -3.68 7.51 11.81
C ASP A 12 -3.11 6.10 11.81
N ALA A 13 -2.17 5.83 10.89
CA ALA A 13 -1.52 4.52 10.77
C ALA A 13 -0.75 4.11 12.06
N PHE A 14 -0.40 5.09 12.89
CA PHE A 14 0.35 4.88 14.13
C PHE A 14 -0.52 4.66 15.38
N TYR A 15 -1.84 4.93 15.30
CA TYR A 15 -2.76 4.70 16.42
C TYR A 15 -3.73 3.55 16.12
N PRO A 16 -3.51 2.36 16.69
CA PRO A 16 -4.26 1.14 16.34
C PRO A 16 -5.75 1.15 16.70
N ASN A 17 -6.23 2.16 17.39
CA ASN A 17 -7.59 2.16 17.95
C ASN A 17 -8.61 3.01 17.19
N VAL A 18 -8.26 3.61 16.06
CA VAL A 18 -9.18 4.47 15.29
C VAL A 18 -9.38 3.88 13.89
N GLY A 19 -10.48 3.16 13.71
CA GLY A 19 -11.15 2.85 12.45
C GLY A 19 -10.29 2.56 11.20
N GLY A 20 -9.24 1.73 11.31
CA GLY A 20 -8.40 1.36 10.18
C GLY A 20 -8.94 0.14 9.42
N LEU A 21 -8.78 0.13 8.10
CA LEU A 21 -9.06 -1.03 7.25
C LEU A 21 -7.83 -1.93 7.16
N ASN A 22 -8.02 -3.20 7.47
CA ASN A 22 -6.98 -4.22 7.31
C ASN A 22 -7.04 -4.81 5.90
N GLY A 23 -5.89 -5.12 5.36
CA GLY A 23 -5.77 -5.65 4.01
C GLY A 23 -4.47 -6.39 3.77
N TRP A 24 -4.24 -6.73 2.53
CA TRP A 24 -2.98 -7.25 2.01
C TRP A 24 -2.47 -6.35 0.89
N GLU A 25 -1.17 -6.39 0.68
CA GLU A 25 -0.49 -5.66 -0.37
C GLU A 25 0.52 -6.55 -1.07
N GLY A 26 0.59 -6.42 -2.38
CA GLY A 26 1.62 -6.99 -3.21
C GLY A 26 2.27 -5.92 -4.05
N ALA A 27 3.60 -5.85 -4.07
CA ALA A 27 4.33 -4.91 -4.91
C ALA A 27 5.43 -5.60 -5.71
N LEU A 28 5.64 -5.13 -6.93
CA LEU A 28 6.73 -5.56 -7.79
C LEU A 28 7.65 -4.37 -8.07
N HIS A 29 8.92 -4.51 -7.73
CA HIS A 29 9.95 -3.51 -7.99
C HIS A 29 10.94 -4.00 -9.03
N ILE A 30 11.09 -3.21 -10.10
CA ILE A 30 12.05 -3.44 -11.18
C ILE A 30 13.17 -2.41 -11.05
N HIS A 31 14.40 -2.89 -10.84
CA HIS A 31 15.59 -2.05 -10.78
C HIS A 31 16.00 -1.63 -12.20
N LEU A 32 16.04 -0.34 -12.47
CA LEU A 32 16.58 0.23 -13.72
C LEU A 32 18.02 0.71 -13.53
N HIS A 33 18.38 1.08 -12.29
CA HIS A 33 19.68 1.56 -11.87
C HIS A 33 19.93 1.14 -10.41
N PRO A 34 21.18 1.07 -9.90
CA PRO A 34 21.46 0.72 -8.50
C PRO A 34 20.68 1.52 -7.44
N PHE A 35 20.29 2.75 -7.74
CA PHE A 35 19.56 3.63 -6.83
C PHE A 35 18.13 3.93 -7.26
N PHE A 36 17.74 3.53 -8.47
CA PHE A 36 16.46 3.92 -9.06
C PHE A 36 15.78 2.76 -9.74
N GLY A 37 14.46 2.68 -9.60
CA GLY A 37 13.62 1.71 -10.27
C GLY A 37 12.16 2.16 -10.39
N VAL A 38 11.33 1.25 -10.85
CA VAL A 38 9.88 1.42 -10.95
C VAL A 38 9.22 0.38 -10.06
N GLU A 39 8.25 0.82 -9.28
CA GLU A 39 7.43 -0.03 -8.41
C GLU A 39 5.97 -0.01 -8.89
N GLY A 40 5.37 -1.18 -8.97
CA GLY A 40 3.93 -1.36 -9.12
C GLY A 40 3.38 -1.99 -7.84
N ASP A 41 2.30 -1.43 -7.32
CA ASP A 41 1.67 -1.80 -6.06
C ASP A 41 0.20 -2.14 -6.29
N VAL A 42 -0.28 -3.20 -5.66
CA VAL A 42 -1.70 -3.58 -5.60
C VAL A 42 -2.04 -3.90 -4.16
N ALA A 43 -3.01 -3.20 -3.59
CA ALA A 43 -3.49 -3.47 -2.25
C ALA A 43 -5.01 -3.66 -2.23
N HIS A 44 -5.46 -4.55 -1.34
CA HIS A 44 -6.87 -4.83 -1.13
C HIS A 44 -7.21 -4.73 0.36
N TYR A 45 -8.21 -3.92 0.68
CA TYR A 45 -8.67 -3.65 2.03
C TYR A 45 -10.09 -4.15 2.24
N GLY A 46 -10.42 -4.53 3.48
CA GLY A 46 -11.74 -5.06 3.86
C GLY A 46 -11.67 -6.46 4.45
N LEU A 47 -10.49 -6.91 4.88
CA LEU A 47 -10.32 -8.19 5.57
C LEU A 47 -10.91 -8.12 6.98
N GLY A 48 -11.86 -9.01 7.29
CA GLY A 48 -12.48 -9.11 8.63
C GLY A 48 -13.50 -8.02 8.96
N ALA A 49 -13.94 -7.26 7.97
CA ALA A 49 -15.01 -6.29 8.14
C ALA A 49 -16.39 -6.98 7.99
N ASP A 50 -17.34 -6.59 8.87
CA ASP A 50 -18.74 -6.93 8.71
C ASP A 50 -19.26 -6.47 7.33
N SER A 51 -20.34 -7.06 6.86
CA SER A 51 -20.86 -6.91 5.47
C SER A 51 -21.18 -5.47 5.04
N GLU A 52 -21.10 -4.51 5.93
CA GLU A 52 -21.37 -3.09 5.69
C GLU A 52 -20.12 -2.23 5.41
N VAL A 53 -18.92 -2.81 5.52
CA VAL A 53 -17.67 -2.06 5.28
C VAL A 53 -17.28 -2.15 3.80
N PRO A 54 -17.06 -1.02 3.12
CA PRO A 54 -16.67 -1.02 1.72
C PRO A 54 -15.33 -1.73 1.50
N ARG A 55 -15.29 -2.59 0.51
CA ARG A 55 -14.04 -3.21 0.04
C ARG A 55 -13.38 -2.28 -0.96
N THR A 56 -12.10 -2.04 -0.75
CA THR A 56 -11.32 -1.16 -1.60
C THR A 56 -10.10 -1.87 -2.16
N THR A 57 -9.88 -1.68 -3.45
CA THR A 57 -8.68 -2.14 -4.15
C THR A 57 -7.97 -0.95 -4.76
N THR A 58 -6.68 -0.83 -4.53
CA THR A 58 -5.81 0.17 -5.16
C THR A 58 -4.83 -0.51 -6.10
N ALA A 59 -4.51 0.12 -7.22
CA ALA A 59 -3.45 -0.29 -8.14
C ALA A 59 -2.67 0.95 -8.54
N LEU A 60 -1.41 1.01 -8.15
CA LEU A 60 -0.55 2.17 -8.27
C LEU A 60 0.78 1.78 -8.94
N VAL A 61 1.42 2.74 -9.62
CA VAL A 61 2.73 2.57 -10.24
C VAL A 61 3.51 3.86 -10.18
N GLY A 62 4.82 3.78 -10.01
CA GLY A 62 5.67 4.97 -10.03
C GLY A 62 7.14 4.71 -9.71
N PRO A 63 7.93 5.79 -9.62
CA PRO A 63 9.35 5.72 -9.32
C PRO A 63 9.61 5.32 -7.87
N ARG A 64 10.70 4.57 -7.69
CA ARG A 64 11.27 4.23 -6.39
C ARG A 64 12.76 4.50 -6.39
N ILE A 65 13.23 5.15 -5.33
CA ILE A 65 14.64 5.37 -5.04
C ILE A 65 15.03 4.51 -3.85
N SER A 66 16.13 3.79 -3.97
CA SER A 66 16.60 2.87 -2.92
C SER A 66 18.08 3.08 -2.66
N VAL A 67 18.47 3.05 -1.40
CA VAL A 67 19.87 3.17 -0.95
C VAL A 67 20.20 2.02 -0.01
N LYS A 68 21.23 1.27 -0.35
CA LYS A 68 21.77 0.21 0.53
C LYS A 68 22.80 0.80 1.47
N ALA A 69 22.56 0.71 2.77
CA ALA A 69 23.47 1.17 3.81
C ALA A 69 23.54 0.13 4.95
N ILE A 70 24.74 -0.25 5.36
CA ILE A 70 24.98 -1.15 6.51
C ILE A 70 24.18 -2.44 6.45
N GLY A 71 24.03 -3.02 5.25
CA GLY A 71 23.28 -4.27 5.06
C GLY A 71 21.76 -4.13 5.01
N ILE A 72 21.20 -2.95 5.23
CA ILE A 72 19.77 -2.64 5.07
C ILE A 72 19.52 -1.89 3.77
N ASN A 73 18.30 -1.97 3.24
CA ASN A 73 17.90 -1.21 2.07
C ASN A 73 16.81 -0.21 2.48
N LEU A 74 17.14 1.08 2.42
CA LEU A 74 16.19 2.17 2.63
C LEU A 74 15.60 2.56 1.28
N PHE A 75 14.31 2.88 1.25
CA PHE A 75 13.66 3.34 0.03
C PHE A 75 12.61 4.41 0.28
N VAL A 76 12.39 5.20 -0.77
CA VAL A 76 11.24 6.10 -0.90
C VAL A 76 10.61 5.88 -2.26
N HIS A 77 9.30 6.04 -2.35
CA HIS A 77 8.56 5.93 -3.60
C HIS A 77 7.46 6.99 -3.71
N GLY A 78 7.09 7.28 -4.94
CA GLY A 78 5.90 8.08 -5.26
C GLY A 78 5.11 7.36 -6.34
N LEU A 79 3.90 6.91 -6.01
CA LEU A 79 3.09 6.08 -6.88
C LEU A 79 1.80 6.83 -7.26
N VAL A 80 1.31 6.56 -8.47
CA VAL A 80 0.04 7.10 -8.97
C VAL A 80 -0.76 6.00 -9.65
N GLY A 81 -2.08 6.09 -9.61
CA GLY A 81 -2.93 5.08 -10.24
C GLY A 81 -4.40 5.25 -9.92
N GLY A 82 -5.09 4.15 -9.72
CA GLY A 82 -6.51 4.11 -9.49
C GLY A 82 -6.91 3.36 -8.23
N GLU A 83 -8.03 3.78 -7.69
CA GLU A 83 -8.77 3.11 -6.63
C GLU A 83 -10.11 2.63 -7.17
N HIS A 84 -10.49 1.43 -6.79
CA HIS A 84 -11.81 0.88 -7.02
C HIS A 84 -12.45 0.48 -5.70
N SER A 85 -13.58 1.12 -5.37
CA SER A 85 -14.37 0.80 -4.18
C SER A 85 -15.70 0.16 -4.57
N SER A 86 -16.06 -0.95 -3.92
CA SER A 86 -17.34 -1.62 -4.10
C SER A 86 -18.05 -1.76 -2.76
N ASN A 87 -19.28 -1.21 -2.68
CA ASN A 87 -20.21 -1.44 -1.58
C ASN A 87 -21.15 -2.59 -1.92
N ASN A 88 -21.19 -3.58 -1.04
CA ASN A 88 -22.07 -4.74 -1.17
C ASN A 88 -23.25 -4.64 -0.17
N SER A 89 -23.87 -3.47 -0.07
CA SER A 89 -25.09 -3.31 0.74
C SER A 89 -26.33 -3.64 -0.11
N SER A 90 -27.09 -4.59 0.38
CA SER A 90 -28.33 -5.13 -0.25
C SER A 90 -29.46 -4.09 -0.41
N SER A 91 -29.24 -2.85 0.01
CA SER A 91 -30.25 -1.79 0.09
C SER A 91 -29.93 -0.53 -0.71
N SER A 92 -28.82 -0.50 -1.44
CA SER A 92 -28.45 0.67 -2.25
C SER A 92 -27.95 0.25 -3.65
N PRO A 93 -28.20 1.06 -4.68
CA PRO A 93 -27.72 0.74 -6.03
C PRO A 93 -26.19 0.64 -6.01
N HIS A 94 -25.66 -0.36 -6.71
CA HIS A 94 -24.24 -0.58 -6.89
C HIS A 94 -23.56 0.69 -7.44
N ILE A 95 -22.93 1.45 -6.56
CA ILE A 95 -22.07 2.56 -6.96
C ILE A 95 -20.64 2.01 -7.00
N SER A 96 -20.22 1.57 -8.16
CA SER A 96 -18.81 1.31 -8.44
C SER A 96 -18.18 2.60 -8.95
N GLY A 97 -17.34 3.23 -8.14
CA GLY A 97 -16.59 4.42 -8.53
C GLY A 97 -15.10 4.12 -8.59
N GLY A 98 -14.47 4.38 -9.73
CA GLY A 98 -13.01 4.47 -9.84
C GLY A 98 -12.58 5.91 -9.60
N ALA A 99 -11.58 6.13 -8.75
CA ALA A 99 -10.99 7.44 -8.50
C ALA A 99 -9.48 7.39 -8.72
N PHE A 100 -8.91 8.54 -9.09
CA PHE A 100 -7.46 8.70 -9.14
C PHE A 100 -6.90 8.67 -7.72
N ALA A 101 -5.84 7.90 -7.52
CA ALA A 101 -5.14 7.80 -6.23
C ALA A 101 -3.65 8.06 -6.43
N TYR A 102 -3.02 8.66 -5.43
CA TYR A 102 -1.56 8.75 -5.36
C TYR A 102 -1.07 8.36 -3.97
N ASP A 103 0.16 7.91 -3.93
CA ASP A 103 0.83 7.45 -2.72
C ASP A 103 2.24 8.01 -2.67
N LEU A 104 2.64 8.47 -1.51
CA LEU A 104 3.99 8.93 -1.23
C LEU A 104 4.47 8.28 0.07
N GLY A 105 5.53 7.52 -0.03
CA GLY A 105 5.97 6.76 1.12
C GLY A 105 7.40 6.29 1.06
N GLY A 106 7.73 5.46 2.02
CA GLY A 106 9.05 4.86 2.11
C GLY A 106 9.15 3.84 3.22
N GLY A 107 10.28 3.15 3.24
CA GLY A 107 10.46 2.09 4.20
C GLY A 107 11.88 1.54 4.24
N VAL A 108 11.97 0.41 4.93
CA VAL A 108 13.21 -0.32 5.13
C VAL A 108 13.00 -1.81 4.83
N ASP A 109 13.90 -2.38 4.05
CA ASP A 109 14.00 -3.82 3.85
C ASP A 109 15.19 -4.35 4.67
N LEU A 110 14.90 -5.23 5.61
CA LEU A 110 15.86 -5.89 6.50
C LEU A 110 16.16 -7.27 5.92
N PRO A 111 17.38 -7.52 5.37
CA PRO A 111 17.74 -8.84 4.87
C PRO A 111 17.75 -9.87 5.99
N ILE A 112 17.01 -10.98 5.79
CA ILE A 112 17.01 -12.12 6.70
C ILE A 112 17.85 -13.25 6.08
N PHE A 113 17.70 -13.46 4.78
CA PHE A 113 18.44 -14.43 3.97
C PHE A 113 18.84 -13.79 2.63
N PRO A 114 19.75 -14.41 1.85
CA PRO A 114 20.20 -13.85 0.57
C PRO A 114 19.06 -13.47 -0.39
N PHE A 115 17.96 -14.23 -0.36
CA PHE A 115 16.81 -14.06 -1.26
C PHE A 115 15.57 -13.48 -0.57
N PHE A 116 15.62 -13.24 0.76
CA PHE A 116 14.49 -12.76 1.54
C PHE A 116 14.87 -11.56 2.41
N ALA A 117 13.99 -10.59 2.45
CA ALA A 117 14.05 -9.49 3.40
C ALA A 117 12.68 -9.28 4.04
N TRP A 118 12.66 -8.73 5.24
CA TRP A 118 11.45 -8.24 5.88
C TRP A 118 11.30 -6.76 5.60
N ARG A 119 10.13 -6.35 5.11
CA ARG A 119 9.81 -4.94 4.83
C ARG A 119 8.96 -4.34 5.93
N PHE A 120 9.29 -3.10 6.27
CA PHE A 120 8.41 -2.16 6.96
C PHE A 120 8.33 -0.90 6.13
N SER A 121 7.12 -0.44 5.80
CA SER A 121 6.92 0.83 5.11
C SER A 121 5.77 1.62 5.73
N ALA A 122 5.85 2.94 5.58
CA ALA A 122 4.81 3.87 5.95
C ALA A 122 4.59 4.83 4.79
N ASP A 123 3.34 4.96 4.38
CA ASP A 123 2.96 5.66 3.18
C ASP A 123 1.81 6.62 3.48
N HIS A 124 1.72 7.65 2.68
CA HIS A 124 0.69 8.65 2.71
C HIS A 124 -0.12 8.55 1.42
N ILE A 125 -1.23 7.85 1.49
CA ILE A 125 -2.10 7.62 0.34
C ILE A 125 -3.25 8.62 0.31
N ASN A 126 -3.49 9.20 -0.84
CA ASN A 126 -4.70 9.98 -1.11
C ASN A 126 -5.60 9.20 -2.06
N ALA A 127 -6.76 8.81 -1.56
CA ALA A 127 -7.76 8.03 -2.24
C ALA A 127 -9.14 8.64 -1.97
N PRO A 128 -9.62 9.59 -2.80
CA PRO A 128 -10.78 10.45 -2.51
C PRO A 128 -12.10 9.71 -2.33
N SER A 129 -12.26 8.51 -2.89
CA SER A 129 -13.52 7.76 -2.81
C SER A 129 -13.81 7.17 -1.42
N GLN A 130 -12.85 7.20 -0.50
CA GLN A 130 -12.99 6.58 0.83
C GLN A 130 -13.42 7.52 1.96
N SER A 131 -13.55 8.82 1.72
CA SER A 131 -13.95 9.77 2.77
C SER A 131 -14.64 11.00 2.19
N PRO A 132 -15.77 11.41 2.77
CA PRO A 132 -16.42 12.68 2.44
C PRO A 132 -15.71 13.91 3.06
N GLY A 133 -14.42 13.84 3.30
CA GLY A 133 -13.57 14.94 3.78
C GLY A 133 -12.13 14.54 3.51
N ASN A 134 -11.20 15.33 3.15
CA ASN A 134 -9.80 15.07 2.83
C ASN A 134 -9.43 13.58 2.71
N GLY A 135 -9.39 13.04 1.50
CA GLY A 135 -9.15 11.62 1.20
C GLY A 135 -7.74 11.09 1.51
N THR A 136 -7.01 11.76 2.36
CA THR A 136 -5.64 11.43 2.73
C THR A 136 -5.60 10.54 3.96
N LYS A 137 -4.93 9.40 3.85
CA LYS A 137 -4.80 8.40 4.93
C LYS A 137 -3.37 7.92 5.05
N GLY A 138 -2.98 7.58 6.29
CA GLY A 138 -1.75 6.85 6.54
C GLY A 138 -1.93 5.38 6.19
N ARG A 139 -0.94 4.78 5.53
CA ARG A 139 -0.85 3.35 5.24
C ARG A 139 0.41 2.81 5.89
N PHE A 140 0.29 1.69 6.56
CA PHE A 140 1.43 0.97 7.13
C PHE A 140 1.45 -0.45 6.58
N ASN A 141 2.62 -0.88 6.11
CA ASN A 141 2.80 -2.19 5.51
C ASN A 141 3.94 -2.95 6.16
N THR A 142 3.76 -4.27 6.30
CA THR A 142 4.81 -5.17 6.77
C THR A 142 4.67 -6.53 6.12
N GLY A 143 5.78 -7.14 5.73
CA GLY A 143 5.76 -8.45 5.05
C GLY A 143 7.11 -8.85 4.49
N LEU A 144 7.08 -9.83 3.60
CA LEU A 144 8.27 -10.42 3.00
C LEU A 144 8.57 -9.83 1.63
N VAL A 145 9.84 -9.58 1.37
CA VAL A 145 10.39 -9.23 0.06
C VAL A 145 11.18 -10.40 -0.48
N PHE A 146 10.82 -10.82 -1.67
CA PHE A 146 11.57 -11.80 -2.45
C PHE A 146 12.52 -11.07 -3.39
N ARG A 147 13.81 -11.39 -3.32
CA ARG A 147 14.87 -10.78 -4.14
C ARG A 147 15.34 -11.79 -5.18
N PHE A 148 15.30 -11.42 -6.44
CA PHE A 148 15.78 -12.19 -7.59
C PHE A 148 16.55 -11.30 -8.56
#